data_8db076c309d1bf526f527508ffb5c9f9
#
_entry.id   8db076c309d1bf526f527508ffb5c9f9
#
_cell.length_a   1.000
_cell.length_b   1.000
_cell.length_c   1.000
_cell.angle_alpha   90.00
_cell.angle_beta   90.00
_cell.angle_gamma   90.00
#
_symmetry.space_group_name_H-M   'P 1'
#
loop_
_entity.id
_entity.type
_entity.pdbx_description
1 polymer ?
#
loop_
_entity_poly.entity_id
_entity_poly.type
_entity_poly.pdbx_seq_one_letter_code
_entity_poly.pdbx_strand_id
1 'polypeptide(L)'
;MESKKKMLFIFNPFSGKAQIKSKLKKIIDVFVKGGYEVIVHPTQAVGDGFEKTKELAPQVDLVVCSGGDGTLDEVVSGLMEVDQRVPIGYIP
;
A
#
# COMPACT_ATOMS: atom_id res chain seq x y z
N MET A 1 11.63 18.96 -15.47
CA MET A 1 10.39 18.17 -15.31
C MET A 1 10.34 17.57 -13.93
N GLU A 2 9.30 17.81 -13.21
CA GLU A 2 9.18 17.29 -11.85
C GLU A 2 8.80 15.82 -11.89
N SER A 3 9.51 15.01 -11.13
CA SER A 3 9.14 13.62 -10.97
C SER A 3 7.99 13.53 -9.97
N LYS A 4 7.03 12.67 -10.26
CA LYS A 4 5.93 12.43 -9.36
C LYS A 4 6.43 11.65 -8.15
N LYS A 5 5.79 11.87 -7.02
CA LYS A 5 6.00 11.01 -5.86
C LYS A 5 5.37 9.66 -6.14
N LYS A 6 6.00 8.62 -5.63
CA LYS A 6 5.53 7.25 -5.82
C LYS A 6 4.93 6.73 -4.54
N MET A 7 3.83 6.00 -4.66
CA MET A 7 3.26 5.34 -3.50
C MET A 7 2.91 3.90 -3.83
N LEU A 8 3.05 3.05 -2.82
CA LEU A 8 2.64 1.66 -2.90
C LEU A 8 1.32 1.52 -2.14
N PHE A 9 0.28 1.04 -2.83
CA PHE A 9 -1.00 0.78 -2.21
C PHE A 9 -1.23 -0.72 -2.14
N ILE A 10 -1.19 -1.25 -0.93
CA ILE A 10 -1.37 -2.69 -0.68
C ILE A 10 -2.73 -2.90 -0.04
N PHE A 11 -3.51 -3.81 -0.58
CA PHE A 11 -4.78 -4.14 0.02
C PHE A 11 -5.04 -5.64 -0.08
N ASN A 12 -5.85 -6.14 0.86
CA ASN A 12 -6.26 -7.54 0.86
C ASN A 12 -7.65 -7.63 0.21
N PRO A 13 -7.74 -8.20 -1.00
CA PRO A 13 -9.03 -8.25 -1.70
C PRO A 13 -10.04 -9.18 -1.04
N PHE A 14 -9.58 -10.02 -0.11
CA PHE A 14 -10.45 -10.98 0.57
C PHE A 14 -10.83 -10.56 1.99
N SER A 15 -10.30 -9.42 2.45
CA SER A 15 -10.57 -9.01 3.82
C SER A 15 -11.92 -8.32 3.92
N GLY A 16 -12.57 -8.56 5.04
CA GLY A 16 -13.74 -7.82 5.43
C GLY A 16 -14.89 -7.96 4.49
N LYS A 17 -15.54 -6.87 4.23
CA LYS A 17 -16.86 -6.84 3.60
C LYS A 17 -16.81 -6.54 2.11
N ALA A 18 -15.69 -6.79 1.47
CA ALA A 18 -15.51 -6.58 0.02
C ALA A 18 -15.73 -5.13 -0.41
N GLN A 19 -15.75 -4.18 0.53
CA GLN A 19 -16.03 -2.79 0.19
C GLN A 19 -14.87 -2.12 -0.53
N ILE A 20 -13.66 -2.64 -0.36
CA ILE A 20 -12.50 -2.06 -1.00
C ILE A 20 -12.62 -2.11 -2.53
N LYS A 21 -13.22 -3.18 -3.06
CA LYS A 21 -13.36 -3.32 -4.50
C LYS A 21 -14.21 -2.20 -5.11
N SER A 22 -15.31 -1.84 -4.45
CA SER A 22 -16.19 -0.80 -4.94
C SER A 22 -15.59 0.60 -4.79
N LYS A 23 -14.64 0.75 -3.85
CA LYS A 23 -14.03 2.05 -3.57
C LYS A 23 -12.65 2.21 -4.19
N LEU A 24 -12.11 1.15 -4.75
CA LEU A 24 -10.72 1.13 -5.21
C LEU A 24 -10.44 2.21 -6.25
N LYS A 25 -11.32 2.32 -7.24
CA LYS A 25 -11.15 3.31 -8.29
C LYS A 25 -11.11 4.72 -7.72
N LYS A 26 -12.01 5.01 -6.79
CA LYS A 26 -12.10 6.33 -6.17
C LYS A 26 -10.86 6.63 -5.34
N ILE A 27 -10.39 5.64 -4.59
CA ILE A 27 -9.18 5.78 -3.77
C ILE A 27 -7.98 6.09 -4.66
N ILE A 28 -7.79 5.31 -5.72
CA ILE A 28 -6.68 5.51 -6.63
C ILE A 28 -6.77 6.89 -7.27
N ASP A 29 -7.96 7.30 -7.68
CA ASP A 29 -8.17 8.59 -8.31
C ASP A 29 -7.76 9.74 -7.41
N VAL A 30 -8.12 9.66 -6.12
CA VAL A 30 -7.76 10.69 -5.14
C VAL A 30 -6.23 10.81 -5.06
N PHE A 31 -5.53 9.69 -4.97
CA PHE A 31 -4.07 9.72 -4.87
C PHE A 31 -3.40 10.21 -6.14
N VAL A 32 -3.91 9.81 -7.30
CA VAL A 32 -3.37 10.28 -8.56
C VAL A 32 -3.55 11.79 -8.69
N LYS A 33 -4.72 12.29 -8.32
CA LYS A 33 -4.97 13.74 -8.35
C LYS A 33 -4.10 14.49 -7.33
N GLY A 34 -3.67 13.80 -6.28
CA GLY A 34 -2.76 14.36 -5.30
C GLY A 34 -1.30 14.38 -5.75
N GLY A 35 -1.00 13.91 -6.95
CA GLY A 35 0.34 13.96 -7.50
C GLY A 35 1.15 12.68 -7.34
N TYR A 36 0.51 11.58 -6.97
CA TYR A 36 1.21 10.31 -6.78
C TYR A 36 1.11 9.42 -8.00
N GLU A 37 2.21 8.73 -8.28
CA GLU A 37 2.20 7.56 -9.15
C GLU A 37 1.91 6.37 -8.25
N VAL A 38 0.80 5.68 -8.48
CA VAL A 38 0.31 4.64 -7.57
C VAL A 38 0.65 3.26 -8.11
N ILE A 39 1.38 2.49 -7.31
CA ILE A 39 1.63 1.08 -7.58
C ILE A 39 0.63 0.31 -6.73
N VAL A 40 -0.30 -0.38 -7.38
CA VAL A 40 -1.38 -1.09 -6.69
C VAL A 40 -1.01 -2.56 -6.58
N HIS A 41 -1.07 -3.09 -5.38
CA HIS A 41 -0.76 -4.51 -5.16
C HIS A 41 -1.83 -5.19 -4.31
N PRO A 42 -2.69 -6.01 -4.90
CA PRO A 42 -3.59 -6.85 -4.13
C PRO A 42 -2.81 -8.03 -3.58
N THR A 43 -2.93 -8.29 -2.27
CA THR A 43 -2.19 -9.40 -1.67
C THR A 43 -2.75 -10.74 -2.16
N GLN A 44 -1.86 -11.69 -2.39
CA GLN A 44 -2.24 -12.99 -2.96
C GLN A 44 -2.21 -14.11 -1.95
N ALA A 45 -1.50 -13.93 -0.84
CA ALA A 45 -1.35 -14.96 0.17
C ALA A 45 -0.83 -14.33 1.46
N VAL A 46 -0.86 -15.09 2.54
CA VAL A 46 -0.25 -14.68 3.81
C VAL A 46 1.24 -14.44 3.58
N GLY A 47 1.73 -13.32 4.09
CA GLY A 47 3.13 -12.93 3.94
C GLY A 47 3.41 -12.08 2.71
N ASP A 48 2.48 -11.99 1.78
CA ASP A 48 2.68 -11.24 0.54
C ASP A 48 2.84 -9.74 0.83
N GLY A 49 2.05 -9.22 1.77
CA GLY A 49 2.16 -7.80 2.14
C GLY A 49 3.54 -7.47 2.71
N PHE A 50 4.09 -8.37 3.50
CA PHE A 50 5.44 -8.20 4.05
C PHE A 50 6.49 -8.18 2.94
N GLU A 51 6.46 -9.18 2.06
CA GLU A 51 7.45 -9.30 1.00
C GLU A 51 7.38 -8.14 0.01
N LYS A 52 6.17 -7.75 -0.39
CA LYS A 52 6.00 -6.66 -1.35
C LYS A 52 6.44 -5.32 -0.76
N THR A 53 6.11 -5.08 0.50
CA THR A 53 6.53 -3.86 1.18
C THR A 53 8.04 -3.79 1.27
N LYS A 54 8.67 -4.89 1.69
CA LYS A 54 10.11 -4.97 1.80
C LYS A 54 10.78 -4.71 0.45
N GLU A 55 10.21 -5.26 -0.61
CA GLU A 55 10.75 -5.11 -1.96
C GLU A 55 10.67 -3.67 -2.46
N LEU A 56 9.51 -3.03 -2.29
CA LEU A 56 9.22 -1.75 -2.95
C LEU A 56 9.38 -0.52 -2.08
N ALA A 57 9.40 -0.66 -0.75
CA ALA A 57 9.52 0.51 0.12
C ALA A 57 10.71 1.41 -0.22
N PRO A 58 11.89 0.86 -0.58
CA PRO A 58 13.01 1.74 -0.94
C PRO A 58 12.77 2.58 -2.19
N GLN A 59 11.76 2.25 -2.96
CA GLN A 59 11.50 2.92 -4.24
C GLN A 59 10.32 3.87 -4.20
N VAL A 60 9.64 3.97 -3.06
CA VAL A 60 8.43 4.77 -2.96
C VAL A 60 8.55 5.81 -1.86
N ASP A 61 7.71 6.82 -1.92
CA ASP A 61 7.68 7.91 -0.96
C ASP A 61 6.62 7.71 0.11
N LEU A 62 5.68 6.79 -0.11
CA LEU A 62 4.57 6.55 0.79
C LEU A 62 4.06 5.14 0.57
N VAL A 63 3.71 4.45 1.67
CA VAL A 63 3.03 3.16 1.60
C VAL A 63 1.66 3.32 2.23
N VAL A 64 0.62 2.93 1.52
CA VAL A 64 -0.74 2.95 2.05
C VAL A 64 -1.27 1.53 2.01
N CYS A 65 -1.90 1.10 3.08
CA CYS A 65 -2.50 -0.24 3.11
C CYS A 65 -3.96 -0.17 3.53
N SER A 66 -4.72 -1.14 3.07
CA SER A 66 -6.11 -1.31 3.43
C SER A 66 -6.38 -2.79 3.61
N GLY A 67 -7.13 -3.13 4.63
CA GLY A 67 -7.43 -4.51 4.95
C GLY A 67 -7.60 -4.67 6.44
N GLY A 68 -7.48 -5.90 6.92
CA GLY A 68 -7.56 -6.16 8.35
C GLY A 68 -6.22 -5.94 9.04
N ASP A 69 -6.20 -6.26 10.34
CA ASP A 69 -5.01 -6.10 11.16
C ASP A 69 -3.82 -6.89 10.62
N GLY A 70 -4.09 -8.05 10.03
CA GLY A 70 -3.02 -8.88 9.46
C GLY A 70 -2.29 -8.18 8.32
N THR A 71 -3.03 -7.48 7.46
CA THR A 71 -2.42 -6.75 6.35
C THR A 71 -1.55 -5.60 6.89
N LEU A 72 -2.08 -4.88 7.86
CA LEU A 72 -1.32 -3.78 8.47
C LEU A 72 -0.05 -4.31 9.13
N ASP A 73 -0.14 -5.42 9.88
CA ASP A 73 1.02 -6.02 10.51
C ASP A 73 2.09 -6.41 9.51
N GLU A 74 1.69 -6.99 8.39
CA GLU A 74 2.64 -7.39 7.35
C GLU A 74 3.35 -6.19 6.75
N VAL A 75 2.61 -5.12 6.48
CA VAL A 75 3.20 -3.91 5.90
C VAL A 75 4.15 -3.25 6.89
N VAL A 76 3.76 -3.12 8.15
CA VAL A 76 4.62 -2.54 9.17
C VAL A 76 5.88 -3.37 9.34
N SER A 77 5.74 -4.69 9.40
CA SER A 77 6.90 -5.58 9.53
C SER A 77 7.85 -5.46 8.34
N GLY A 78 7.29 -5.34 7.13
CA GLY A 78 8.10 -5.14 5.94
C GLY A 78 8.87 -3.84 5.97
N LEU A 79 8.23 -2.77 6.44
CA LEU A 79 8.89 -1.46 6.55
C LEU A 79 10.03 -1.49 7.57
N MET A 80 9.91 -2.29 8.61
CA MET A 80 10.95 -2.41 9.62
C MET A 80 12.20 -3.11 9.09
N GLU A 81 12.09 -3.81 7.97
CA GLU A 81 13.23 -4.51 7.37
C GLU A 81 14.04 -3.65 6.40
N VAL A 82 13.57 -2.44 6.11
CA VAL A 82 14.30 -1.55 5.22
C VAL A 82 14.91 -0.39 6.00
N ASP A 83 16.04 0.12 5.51
CA ASP A 83 16.77 1.18 6.19
C ASP A 83 16.07 2.53 6.07
N GLN A 84 15.37 2.73 4.99
CA GLN A 84 14.70 4.00 4.74
C GLN A 84 13.37 4.07 5.48
N ARG A 85 13.12 5.22 6.09
CA ARG A 85 11.85 5.44 6.74
C ARG A 85 10.85 5.99 5.74
N VAL A 86 9.80 5.22 5.52
CA VAL A 86 8.73 5.59 4.59
C VAL A 86 7.45 5.76 5.40
N PRO A 87 6.75 6.88 5.24
CA PRO A 87 5.47 7.04 5.94
C PRO A 87 4.46 5.99 5.51
N ILE A 88 3.59 5.63 6.44
CA ILE A 88 2.53 4.66 6.18
C ILE A 88 1.17 5.30 6.42
N GLY A 89 0.26 5.06 5.49
CA GLY A 89 -1.15 5.41 5.65
C GLY A 89 -1.99 4.16 5.75
N TYR A 90 -3.09 4.25 6.47
CA TYR A 90 -4.00 3.11 6.63
C TYR A 90 -5.43 3.52 6.33
N ILE A 91 -6.08 2.75 5.47
CA ILE A 91 -7.50 2.93 5.13
C ILE A 91 -8.25 1.75 5.71
N PRO A 92 -9.03 1.96 6.76
CA PRO A 92 -9.76 0.87 7.41
C PRO A 92 -10.88 0.29 6.55
#